data_4acedd7775e2602e91e088f5a8476a57
#
_entry.id   4acedd7775e2602e91e088f5a8476a57
#
_cell.length_a   1.000
_cell.length_b   1.000
_cell.length_c   1.000
_cell.angle_alpha   90.00
_cell.angle_beta   90.00
_cell.angle_gamma   90.00
#
_symmetry.space_group_name_H-M   'P 1'
#
loop_
_entity.id
_entity.type
_entity.pdbx_description
1 polymer ?
#
loop_
_entity_poly.entity_id
_entity_poly.type
_entity_poly.pdbx_seq_one_letter_code
_entity_poly.pdbx_strand_id
1 'polypeptide(L)'
;MHLPETTLASVLLVGATSGLFAAPASVPPAAAQGDLVAVRAHKLHVSPGNVLEDATVLIRDGVIMQVGSDLTIPEGARLIEGDVVCAGFMDPWGSLGMNAAAVVDMGTNAATRATDGVDPYIDPWYRNRALAAGVTAVRVQAGMASVRGGVGAVLSTAPAADLESMILLRDSNAAAGLGLSSRGKAPDVFARIGAVDKLVGDINSGRDYSIVHAKYAREMEAWNKAIAEAEAKLEKDFKKAKKDRDKEIAEAKEDDKEFKEEKYKEDKLLKRPKLPKQDVEDAVMARVASGELPLVVTIHRAAEMRELLKGTAKFKRLRLVIAGGTEAEAVADQLAARSIPVIVRPIPLGANRPDEYSGHDLALAGRLADAGVRVLLGSSGGGSADLPLLATLAIGHGLDRDKALAALTTEVARTFDLSGELGSLRPGRRADLLVLDGEPLLPTTTVRYVLSGGRVLISPDSQD
;
A
#
# COMPACT_ATOMS: atom_id res chain seq x y z
N MET A 1 24.84 24.14 -57.19
CA MET A 1 23.86 24.78 -56.29
C MET A 1 23.39 23.71 -55.36
N HIS A 2 23.82 23.76 -54.09
CA HIS A 2 23.66 22.68 -53.10
C HIS A 2 22.24 22.63 -52.56
N LEU A 3 21.64 21.44 -52.55
CA LEU A 3 20.46 21.09 -51.75
C LEU A 3 20.95 20.46 -50.45
N PRO A 4 20.40 20.79 -49.27
CA PRO A 4 20.77 20.14 -48.03
C PRO A 4 19.95 18.85 -47.81
N GLU A 5 20.65 17.83 -47.37
CA GLU A 5 20.12 16.57 -46.88
C GLU A 5 19.24 16.79 -45.61
N THR A 6 18.00 16.45 -45.69
CA THR A 6 17.11 16.37 -44.51
C THR A 6 17.23 15.00 -43.87
N THR A 7 17.90 14.97 -42.73
CA THR A 7 17.99 13.82 -41.82
C THR A 7 16.59 13.44 -41.30
N LEU A 8 16.11 12.25 -41.63
CA LEU A 8 14.96 11.61 -41.00
C LEU A 8 15.36 11.23 -39.57
N ALA A 9 14.88 12.00 -38.61
CA ALA A 9 14.92 11.62 -37.20
C ALA A 9 13.89 10.51 -36.98
N SER A 10 14.37 9.29 -36.73
CA SER A 10 13.57 8.16 -36.27
C SER A 10 13.03 8.47 -34.87
N VAL A 11 11.77 8.87 -34.76
CA VAL A 11 11.07 8.94 -33.49
C VAL A 11 10.70 7.51 -33.08
N LEU A 12 11.51 6.98 -32.16
CA LEU A 12 11.17 5.77 -31.40
C LEU A 12 9.89 6.05 -30.59
N LEU A 13 8.77 5.56 -31.08
CA LEU A 13 7.49 5.53 -30.35
C LEU A 13 7.60 4.46 -29.29
N VAL A 14 7.96 4.86 -28.06
CA VAL A 14 7.78 4.01 -26.89
C VAL A 14 6.29 3.88 -26.66
N GLY A 15 5.72 2.79 -27.11
CA GLY A 15 4.36 2.39 -26.79
C GLY A 15 4.25 2.09 -25.30
N ALA A 16 3.78 3.05 -24.53
CA ALA A 16 3.34 2.81 -23.16
C ALA A 16 2.04 1.98 -23.21
N THR A 17 2.18 0.66 -23.28
CA THR A 17 1.11 -0.25 -22.89
C THR A 17 0.96 -0.13 -21.38
N SER A 18 0.00 0.68 -20.95
CA SER A 18 -0.46 0.68 -19.56
C SER A 18 -1.22 -0.63 -19.30
N GLY A 19 -0.47 -1.74 -19.26
CA GLY A 19 -0.92 -2.95 -18.60
C GLY A 19 -1.05 -2.62 -17.12
N LEU A 20 -2.25 -2.67 -16.58
CA LEU A 20 -2.52 -2.75 -15.14
C LEU A 20 -1.96 -4.07 -14.61
N PHE A 21 -0.65 -4.15 -14.52
CA PHE A 21 0.00 -5.11 -13.63
C PHE A 21 0.37 -4.31 -12.39
N ALA A 22 -0.29 -4.63 -11.27
CA ALA A 22 0.29 -4.33 -9.97
C ALA A 22 1.72 -4.87 -10.02
N ALA A 23 2.71 -3.99 -9.99
CA ALA A 23 4.09 -4.42 -9.89
C ALA A 23 4.18 -5.27 -8.63
N PRO A 24 4.73 -6.50 -8.70
CA PRO A 24 5.00 -7.25 -7.48
C PRO A 24 5.86 -6.36 -6.60
N ALA A 25 5.47 -6.23 -5.32
CA ALA A 25 6.24 -5.49 -4.34
C ALA A 25 7.67 -6.02 -4.42
N SER A 26 8.62 -5.14 -4.76
CA SER A 26 10.02 -5.52 -4.86
C SER A 26 10.51 -5.81 -3.45
N VAL A 27 10.61 -7.09 -3.10
CA VAL A 27 11.31 -7.54 -1.90
C VAL A 27 12.74 -6.99 -1.99
N PRO A 28 13.22 -6.20 -1.02
CA PRO A 28 14.60 -5.72 -1.03
C PRO A 28 15.54 -6.92 -1.08
N PRO A 29 16.71 -6.79 -1.74
CA PRO A 29 17.64 -7.92 -1.88
C PRO A 29 17.95 -8.50 -0.51
N ALA A 30 17.69 -9.80 -0.42
CA ALA A 30 17.91 -10.60 0.77
C ALA A 30 19.37 -10.54 1.22
N ALA A 31 19.60 -10.91 2.48
CA ALA A 31 20.90 -11.17 3.07
C ALA A 31 21.84 -11.93 2.11
N ALA A 32 23.15 -11.78 2.30
CA ALA A 32 24.18 -12.43 1.49
C ALA A 32 23.83 -13.89 1.16
N GLN A 33 24.01 -14.27 -0.12
CA GLN A 33 23.68 -15.59 -0.65
C GLN A 33 24.14 -16.71 0.29
N GLY A 34 23.20 -17.52 0.75
CA GLY A 34 23.51 -18.78 1.43
C GLY A 34 23.14 -18.89 2.90
N ASP A 35 22.58 -17.86 3.53
CA ASP A 35 22.22 -17.94 4.96
C ASP A 35 20.99 -18.82 5.19
N LEU A 36 21.24 -20.06 5.58
CA LEU A 36 20.21 -21.01 6.01
C LEU A 36 20.06 -20.91 7.53
N VAL A 37 18.85 -20.52 7.98
CA VAL A 37 18.51 -20.38 9.39
C VAL A 37 17.36 -21.32 9.73
N ALA A 38 17.50 -22.05 10.84
CA ALA A 38 16.43 -22.82 11.45
C ALA A 38 16.06 -22.19 12.80
N VAL A 39 14.77 -21.91 13.00
CA VAL A 39 14.25 -21.41 14.27
C VAL A 39 13.32 -22.48 14.83
N ARG A 40 13.73 -23.09 15.95
CA ARG A 40 12.95 -24.12 16.67
C ARG A 40 12.30 -23.50 17.90
N ALA A 41 11.05 -23.85 18.15
CA ALA A 41 10.31 -23.39 19.31
C ALA A 41 9.42 -24.47 19.91
N HIS A 42 9.20 -24.43 21.24
CA HIS A 42 8.20 -25.27 21.89
C HIS A 42 6.78 -24.91 21.42
N LYS A 43 6.51 -23.61 21.20
CA LYS A 43 5.25 -23.12 20.61
C LYS A 43 5.53 -22.20 19.44
N LEU A 44 4.93 -22.47 18.32
CA LEU A 44 5.06 -21.69 17.10
C LEU A 44 3.69 -21.19 16.65
N HIS A 45 3.43 -19.90 16.82
CA HIS A 45 2.26 -19.23 16.29
C HIS A 45 2.43 -19.01 14.78
N VAL A 46 2.00 -19.96 13.96
CA VAL A 46 1.98 -19.80 12.50
C VAL A 46 1.16 -18.58 12.10
N SER A 47 0.04 -18.40 12.80
CA SER A 47 -0.81 -17.21 12.77
C SER A 47 -1.65 -17.20 14.06
N PRO A 48 -2.30 -16.09 14.41
CA PRO A 48 -3.21 -16.04 15.55
C PRO A 48 -4.22 -17.18 15.51
N GLY A 49 -4.39 -17.91 16.61
CA GLY A 49 -5.26 -19.11 16.72
C GLY A 49 -4.74 -20.37 16.01
N ASN A 50 -3.57 -20.33 15.36
CA ASN A 50 -2.94 -21.52 14.76
C ASN A 50 -1.53 -21.72 15.31
N VAL A 51 -1.41 -22.61 16.29
CA VAL A 51 -0.18 -22.89 17.03
C VAL A 51 0.26 -24.33 16.75
N LEU A 52 1.55 -24.49 16.48
CA LEU A 52 2.22 -25.80 16.40
C LEU A 52 3.10 -25.95 17.64
N GLU A 53 3.16 -27.16 18.20
CA GLU A 53 4.07 -27.52 19.28
C GLU A 53 5.34 -28.15 18.72
N ASP A 54 6.48 -27.92 19.39
CA ASP A 54 7.81 -28.45 19.05
C ASP A 54 8.13 -28.31 17.56
N ALA A 55 7.90 -27.11 17.00
CA ALA A 55 7.98 -26.85 15.58
C ALA A 55 9.20 -26.03 15.17
N THR A 56 9.55 -26.13 13.91
CA THR A 56 10.69 -25.46 13.28
C THR A 56 10.24 -24.62 12.10
N VAL A 57 10.83 -23.43 11.95
CA VAL A 57 10.77 -22.60 10.75
C VAL A 57 12.12 -22.69 10.06
N LEU A 58 12.14 -23.15 8.81
CA LEU A 58 13.33 -23.12 7.95
C LEU A 58 13.30 -21.88 7.05
N ILE A 59 14.39 -21.11 7.08
CA ILE A 59 14.53 -19.85 6.38
C ILE A 59 15.76 -19.95 5.46
N ARG A 60 15.59 -19.52 4.21
CA ARG A 60 16.69 -19.37 3.25
C ARG A 60 16.55 -18.05 2.52
N ASP A 61 17.65 -17.31 2.45
CA ASP A 61 17.73 -16.00 1.73
C ASP A 61 16.60 -15.04 2.13
N GLY A 62 16.27 -15.01 3.42
CA GLY A 62 15.24 -14.12 3.97
C GLY A 62 13.79 -14.58 3.79
N VAL A 63 13.55 -15.74 3.17
CA VAL A 63 12.22 -16.29 2.89
C VAL A 63 12.00 -17.58 3.69
N ILE A 64 10.81 -17.72 4.25
CA ILE A 64 10.38 -18.94 4.94
C ILE A 64 10.18 -20.05 3.90
N MET A 65 10.95 -21.13 4.02
CA MET A 65 10.88 -22.28 3.13
C MET A 65 9.85 -23.31 3.61
N GLN A 66 9.92 -23.66 4.89
CA GLN A 66 9.07 -24.69 5.50
C GLN A 66 8.75 -24.34 6.94
N VAL A 67 7.60 -24.80 7.40
CA VAL A 67 7.15 -24.69 8.80
C VAL A 67 6.50 -26.02 9.19
N GLY A 68 6.90 -26.62 10.32
CA GLY A 68 6.32 -27.87 10.78
C GLY A 68 7.02 -28.44 12.01
N SER A 69 6.40 -29.47 12.64
CA SER A 69 6.92 -30.09 13.88
C SER A 69 8.04 -31.10 13.59
N ASP A 70 8.01 -31.84 12.48
CA ASP A 70 8.96 -32.93 12.20
C ASP A 70 9.98 -32.55 11.10
N LEU A 71 10.41 -31.28 11.05
CA LEU A 71 11.35 -30.87 10.02
C LEU A 71 12.78 -31.25 10.34
N THR A 72 13.44 -31.91 9.39
CA THR A 72 14.88 -32.16 9.45
C THR A 72 15.62 -30.86 9.20
N ILE A 73 16.45 -30.44 10.13
CA ILE A 73 17.29 -29.24 10.00
C ILE A 73 18.46 -29.60 9.09
N PRO A 74 18.65 -28.92 7.95
CA PRO A 74 19.75 -29.19 7.04
C PRO A 74 21.10 -28.90 7.69
N GLU A 75 22.11 -29.68 7.31
CA GLU A 75 23.49 -29.45 7.74
C GLU A 75 23.96 -28.05 7.32
N GLY A 76 24.67 -27.35 8.24
CA GLY A 76 25.14 -25.98 8.03
C GLY A 76 24.09 -24.90 8.30
N ALA A 77 22.86 -25.23 8.67
CA ALA A 77 21.88 -24.23 9.09
C ALA A 77 22.25 -23.66 10.47
N ARG A 78 22.18 -22.33 10.61
CA ARG A 78 22.26 -21.66 11.92
C ARG A 78 21.00 -21.99 12.70
N LEU A 79 21.14 -22.71 13.82
CA LEU A 79 20.02 -23.02 14.71
C LEU A 79 19.81 -21.92 15.74
N ILE A 80 18.58 -21.49 15.89
CA ILE A 80 18.08 -20.60 16.95
C ILE A 80 17.00 -21.37 17.69
N GLU A 81 17.11 -21.47 19.02
CA GLU A 81 16.11 -22.13 19.86
C GLU A 81 15.43 -21.10 20.77
N GLY A 82 14.15 -21.31 21.03
CA GLY A 82 13.36 -20.47 21.92
C GLY A 82 12.08 -21.14 22.41
N ASP A 83 11.41 -20.50 23.35
CA ASP A 83 10.20 -21.05 23.93
C ASP A 83 9.00 -20.83 23.02
N VAL A 84 8.83 -19.59 22.54
CA VAL A 84 7.70 -19.22 21.68
C VAL A 84 8.20 -18.43 20.48
N VAL A 85 7.62 -18.72 19.29
CA VAL A 85 7.90 -17.99 18.06
C VAL A 85 6.60 -17.47 17.45
N CYS A 86 6.60 -16.21 17.03
CA CYS A 86 5.49 -15.60 16.31
C CYS A 86 5.98 -14.67 15.19
N ALA A 87 5.07 -14.22 14.33
CA ALA A 87 5.39 -13.21 13.32
C ALA A 87 5.76 -11.87 13.95
N GLY A 88 6.65 -11.11 13.30
CA GLY A 88 7.01 -9.76 13.71
C GLY A 88 5.80 -8.84 13.77
N PHE A 89 5.76 -7.96 14.73
CA PHE A 89 4.67 -7.00 14.89
C PHE A 89 4.77 -5.89 13.84
N MET A 90 3.61 -5.38 13.46
CA MET A 90 3.46 -4.33 12.47
C MET A 90 2.69 -3.16 13.08
N ASP A 91 3.25 -1.95 13.03
CA ASP A 91 2.54 -0.75 13.46
C ASP A 91 1.74 -0.15 12.27
N PRO A 92 0.41 -0.23 12.27
CA PRO A 92 -0.41 0.31 11.19
C PRO A 92 -0.52 1.84 11.20
N TRP A 93 0.04 2.52 12.21
CA TRP A 93 -0.04 3.97 12.33
C TRP A 93 1.16 4.54 13.10
N GLY A 94 2.35 4.33 12.58
CA GLY A 94 3.59 4.84 13.16
C GLY A 94 4.18 6.04 12.44
N SER A 95 5.38 6.44 12.86
CA SER A 95 6.11 7.61 12.35
C SER A 95 7.60 7.35 12.08
N LEU A 96 7.98 6.08 11.89
CA LEU A 96 9.39 5.72 11.66
C LEU A 96 9.98 6.50 10.47
N GLY A 97 11.12 7.15 10.65
CA GLY A 97 11.77 7.95 9.61
C GLY A 97 11.07 9.28 9.29
N MET A 98 9.92 9.57 9.92
CA MET A 98 9.17 10.79 9.67
C MET A 98 9.51 11.82 10.74
N ASN A 99 10.06 12.96 10.35
CA ASN A 99 10.18 14.10 11.26
C ASN A 99 8.80 14.75 11.40
N ALA A 100 8.29 14.85 12.62
CA ALA A 100 6.98 15.44 12.91
C ALA A 100 6.81 16.87 12.33
N ALA A 101 7.88 17.64 12.25
CA ALA A 101 7.86 18.99 11.67
C ALA A 101 7.72 18.99 10.14
N ALA A 102 8.25 17.99 9.45
CA ALA A 102 8.17 17.87 7.99
C ALA A 102 6.78 17.40 7.50
N VAL A 103 5.97 16.84 8.40
CA VAL A 103 4.69 16.19 8.09
C VAL A 103 3.49 17.15 8.22
N VAL A 104 3.68 18.36 8.71
CA VAL A 104 2.61 19.36 8.96
C VAL A 104 2.53 20.39 7.82
N ASP A 105 2.91 20.02 6.61
CA ASP A 105 2.75 20.92 5.47
C ASP A 105 1.25 21.10 5.16
N MET A 106 0.79 22.35 5.24
CA MET A 106 -0.56 22.76 4.84
C MET A 106 -0.82 22.55 3.35
N GLY A 107 0.23 22.34 2.55
CA GLY A 107 0.19 22.00 1.14
C GLY A 107 0.04 20.50 0.83
N THR A 108 -0.05 19.63 1.85
CA THR A 108 -0.26 18.18 1.63
C THR A 108 -1.54 17.95 0.82
N ASN A 109 -1.41 17.23 -0.26
CA ASN A 109 -2.50 16.85 -1.16
C ASN A 109 -2.49 15.33 -1.42
N ALA A 110 -3.48 14.83 -2.17
CA ALA A 110 -3.62 13.39 -2.42
C ALA A 110 -2.40 12.76 -3.12
N ALA A 111 -1.60 13.53 -3.85
CA ALA A 111 -0.42 13.04 -4.57
C ALA A 111 0.88 13.08 -3.75
N THR A 112 0.89 13.74 -2.58
CA THR A 112 2.05 13.78 -1.67
C THR A 112 2.34 12.37 -1.14
N ARG A 113 3.56 11.88 -1.27
CA ARG A 113 3.95 10.55 -0.77
C ARG A 113 4.68 10.66 0.56
N ALA A 114 4.36 9.75 1.47
CA ALA A 114 5.10 9.64 2.73
C ALA A 114 6.60 9.36 2.51
N THR A 115 6.93 8.59 1.46
CA THR A 115 8.32 8.30 1.10
C THR A 115 9.16 9.52 0.77
N ASP A 116 8.54 10.62 0.35
CA ASP A 116 9.26 11.86 0.00
C ASP A 116 9.76 12.60 1.28
N GLY A 117 9.19 12.26 2.45
CA GLY A 117 9.56 12.84 3.75
C GLY A 117 10.25 11.87 4.70
N VAL A 118 10.52 10.64 4.28
CA VAL A 118 11.21 9.65 5.12
C VAL A 118 12.70 9.89 5.13
N ASP A 119 13.28 10.01 6.33
CA ASP A 119 14.72 9.97 6.55
C ASP A 119 15.18 8.53 6.85
N PRO A 120 15.91 7.87 5.94
CA PRO A 120 16.41 6.51 6.16
C PRO A 120 17.54 6.45 7.20
N TYR A 121 18.15 7.60 7.50
CA TYR A 121 19.26 7.73 8.45
C TYR A 121 18.81 8.19 9.83
N ILE A 122 17.51 8.05 10.12
CA ILE A 122 16.95 8.40 11.42
C ILE A 122 17.78 7.80 12.56
N ASP A 123 17.86 8.53 13.68
CA ASP A 123 18.55 8.12 14.87
C ASP A 123 18.30 6.62 15.18
N PRO A 124 19.34 5.80 15.25
CA PRO A 124 19.26 4.37 15.57
C PRO A 124 18.48 4.07 16.84
N TRP A 125 18.45 4.99 17.79
CA TRP A 125 17.74 4.82 19.06
C TRP A 125 16.24 4.55 18.87
N TYR A 126 15.55 5.33 18.02
CA TYR A 126 14.11 5.13 17.74
C TYR A 126 13.86 3.79 17.07
N ARG A 127 14.69 3.45 16.08
CA ARG A 127 14.59 2.20 15.34
C ARG A 127 14.87 1.00 16.22
N ASN A 128 15.95 1.04 17.00
CA ASN A 128 16.36 -0.06 17.87
C ASN A 128 15.34 -0.32 18.98
N ARG A 129 14.69 0.70 19.52
CA ARG A 129 13.57 0.53 20.46
C ARG A 129 12.37 -0.16 19.84
N ALA A 130 12.00 0.19 18.60
CA ALA A 130 10.92 -0.48 17.89
C ALA A 130 11.27 -1.96 17.63
N LEU A 131 12.50 -2.24 17.19
CA LEU A 131 13.00 -3.61 17.01
C LEU A 131 12.99 -4.39 18.34
N ALA A 132 13.53 -3.82 19.43
CA ALA A 132 13.54 -4.46 20.74
C ALA A 132 12.12 -4.77 21.26
N ALA A 133 11.13 -4.00 20.86
CA ALA A 133 9.72 -4.27 21.12
C ALA A 133 9.09 -5.28 20.12
N GLY A 134 9.86 -5.85 19.20
CA GLY A 134 9.39 -6.82 18.23
C GLY A 134 8.67 -6.23 17.01
N VAL A 135 8.72 -4.91 16.80
CA VAL A 135 8.10 -4.28 15.64
C VAL A 135 9.06 -4.34 14.46
N THR A 136 8.71 -5.10 13.41
CA THR A 136 9.52 -5.32 12.21
C THR A 136 9.08 -4.47 11.02
N ALA A 137 7.85 -3.96 11.04
CA ALA A 137 7.33 -3.10 9.98
C ALA A 137 6.46 -1.97 10.55
N VAL A 138 6.52 -0.80 9.91
CA VAL A 138 5.77 0.39 10.33
C VAL A 138 5.13 1.03 9.11
N ARG A 139 3.82 1.22 9.15
CA ARG A 139 3.14 2.05 8.15
C ARG A 139 3.27 3.51 8.55
N VAL A 140 3.78 4.29 7.64
CA VAL A 140 3.93 5.74 7.78
C VAL A 140 3.02 6.49 6.82
N GLN A 141 2.67 7.71 7.17
CA GLN A 141 1.75 8.52 6.40
C GLN A 141 2.15 9.99 6.44
N ALA A 142 2.02 10.68 5.32
CA ALA A 142 2.19 12.12 5.29
C ALA A 142 1.14 12.81 6.18
N GLY A 143 1.46 13.98 6.70
CA GLY A 143 0.64 14.68 7.68
C GLY A 143 -0.77 14.98 7.21
N MET A 144 -1.66 15.11 8.19
CA MET A 144 -3.10 15.20 8.03
C MET A 144 -3.59 16.64 8.29
N ALA A 145 -2.92 17.63 7.72
CA ALA A 145 -3.31 19.04 7.86
C ALA A 145 -4.49 19.44 6.95
N SER A 146 -4.89 18.59 6.01
CA SER A 146 -6.00 18.84 5.09
C SER A 146 -6.96 17.63 5.06
N VAL A 147 -8.17 17.85 4.48
CA VAL A 147 -9.15 16.75 4.28
C VAL A 147 -8.57 15.65 3.39
N ARG A 148 -7.84 16.03 2.35
CA ARG A 148 -7.04 15.10 1.53
C ARG A 148 -5.62 15.03 2.09
N GLY A 149 -5.26 13.91 2.66
CA GLY A 149 -3.89 13.57 2.98
C GLY A 149 -3.17 12.92 1.80
N GLY A 150 -1.90 12.61 1.98
CA GLY A 150 -1.08 11.97 0.95
C GLY A 150 -1.21 10.44 0.92
N VAL A 151 -0.29 9.83 0.20
CA VAL A 151 -0.15 8.37 0.07
C VAL A 151 0.83 7.88 1.13
N GLY A 152 0.44 6.84 1.87
CA GLY A 152 1.27 6.19 2.89
C GLY A 152 2.18 5.11 2.31
N ALA A 153 3.14 4.69 3.11
CA ALA A 153 4.06 3.60 2.80
C ALA A 153 4.21 2.66 3.99
N VAL A 154 4.68 1.43 3.76
CA VAL A 154 5.12 0.52 4.82
C VAL A 154 6.63 0.35 4.73
N LEU A 155 7.29 0.55 5.86
CA LEU A 155 8.73 0.55 5.99
C LEU A 155 9.18 -0.60 6.90
N SER A 156 10.32 -1.21 6.58
CA SER A 156 11.02 -2.10 7.48
C SER A 156 11.71 -1.31 8.60
N THR A 157 11.70 -1.85 9.81
CA THR A 157 12.50 -1.32 10.93
C THR A 157 13.95 -1.83 10.88
N ALA A 158 14.28 -2.77 10.01
CA ALA A 158 15.65 -3.23 9.84
C ALA A 158 16.58 -2.09 9.40
N PRO A 159 17.87 -2.09 9.84
CA PRO A 159 18.86 -1.18 9.28
C PRO A 159 18.93 -1.31 7.77
N ALA A 160 18.86 -0.19 7.08
CA ALA A 160 18.84 -0.09 5.63
C ALA A 160 19.98 0.82 5.15
N ALA A 161 20.51 0.55 3.95
CA ALA A 161 21.56 1.36 3.34
C ALA A 161 20.99 2.67 2.77
N ASP A 162 19.75 2.63 2.31
CA ASP A 162 19.05 3.73 1.67
C ASP A 162 17.52 3.58 1.88
N LEU A 163 16.77 4.56 1.37
CA LEU A 163 15.32 4.56 1.46
C LEU A 163 14.68 3.38 0.71
N GLU A 164 15.21 3.02 -0.47
CA GLU A 164 14.62 1.95 -1.30
C GLU A 164 14.67 0.59 -0.58
N SER A 165 15.78 0.29 0.07
CA SER A 165 15.95 -0.94 0.86
C SER A 165 15.11 -0.97 2.14
N MET A 166 14.60 0.18 2.58
CA MET A 166 13.71 0.31 3.74
C MET A 166 12.23 0.09 3.37
N ILE A 167 11.83 0.35 2.12
CA ILE A 167 10.43 0.30 1.68
C ILE A 167 9.99 -1.15 1.45
N LEU A 168 8.97 -1.58 2.21
CA LEU A 168 8.26 -2.84 2.01
C LEU A 168 7.07 -2.67 1.05
N LEU A 169 6.36 -1.54 1.17
CA LEU A 169 5.25 -1.19 0.28
C LEU A 169 5.22 0.33 0.08
N ARG A 170 5.41 0.77 -1.15
CA ARG A 170 5.53 2.20 -1.48
C ARG A 170 4.22 2.96 -1.36
N ASP A 171 3.14 2.43 -1.90
CA ASP A 171 1.81 3.03 -1.89
C ASP A 171 0.86 2.11 -1.08
N SER A 172 0.83 2.25 0.24
CA SER A 172 0.04 1.39 1.12
C SER A 172 -1.42 1.82 1.24
N ASN A 173 -1.68 3.11 1.13
CA ASN A 173 -3.00 3.70 1.29
C ASN A 173 -3.01 5.16 0.84
N ALA A 174 -4.18 5.68 0.49
CA ALA A 174 -4.43 7.12 0.56
C ALA A 174 -4.92 7.49 1.97
N ALA A 175 -4.72 8.75 2.34
CA ALA A 175 -5.11 9.26 3.64
C ALA A 175 -6.16 10.36 3.54
N ALA A 176 -7.01 10.47 4.56
CA ALA A 176 -7.92 11.60 4.73
C ALA A 176 -8.04 11.98 6.21
N GLY A 177 -8.14 13.28 6.50
CA GLY A 177 -8.32 13.80 7.84
C GLY A 177 -9.67 14.50 7.97
N LEU A 178 -10.49 14.05 8.91
CA LEU A 178 -11.75 14.68 9.27
C LEU A 178 -11.70 15.25 10.70
N GLY A 179 -10.53 15.23 11.33
CA GLY A 179 -10.28 15.84 12.63
C GLY A 179 -10.10 17.37 12.55
N LEU A 180 -9.92 18.00 13.70
CA LEU A 180 -9.80 19.47 13.82
C LEU A 180 -8.61 20.03 13.03
N SER A 181 -7.48 19.28 12.93
CA SER A 181 -6.29 19.73 12.21
C SER A 181 -6.52 19.95 10.71
N SER A 182 -7.45 19.19 10.12
CA SER A 182 -7.77 19.27 8.68
C SER A 182 -8.87 20.29 8.33
N ARG A 183 -9.55 20.84 9.34
CA ARG A 183 -10.69 21.76 9.16
C ARG A 183 -10.32 23.25 9.27
N GLY A 184 -9.06 23.57 9.57
CA GLY A 184 -8.61 24.94 9.77
C GLY A 184 -9.02 25.53 11.14
N LYS A 185 -9.11 26.86 11.23
CA LYS A 185 -9.29 27.59 12.50
C LYS A 185 -10.73 27.62 13.03
N ALA A 186 -11.74 27.22 12.26
CA ALA A 186 -13.15 27.34 12.64
C ALA A 186 -13.78 25.95 12.89
N PRO A 187 -13.98 25.55 14.15
CA PRO A 187 -14.56 24.27 14.50
C PRO A 187 -16.11 24.33 14.54
N ASP A 188 -16.77 24.89 13.53
CA ASP A 188 -18.22 24.92 13.48
C ASP A 188 -18.80 23.62 12.88
N VAL A 189 -20.12 23.44 13.08
CA VAL A 189 -20.86 22.28 12.58
C VAL A 189 -20.82 22.19 11.06
N PHE A 190 -20.88 23.32 10.37
CA PHE A 190 -20.85 23.36 8.90
C PHE A 190 -19.50 22.94 8.35
N ALA A 191 -18.39 23.35 8.98
CA ALA A 191 -17.05 22.90 8.60
C ALA A 191 -16.88 21.38 8.72
N ARG A 192 -17.51 20.75 9.71
CA ARG A 192 -17.47 19.29 9.91
C ARG A 192 -18.23 18.53 8.82
N ILE A 193 -19.46 18.95 8.54
CA ILE A 193 -20.27 18.35 7.46
C ILE A 193 -19.58 18.59 6.11
N GLY A 194 -19.14 19.81 5.85
CA GLY A 194 -18.45 20.19 4.63
C GLY A 194 -17.16 19.39 4.40
N ALA A 195 -16.43 18.99 5.44
CA ALA A 195 -15.25 18.15 5.31
C ALA A 195 -15.60 16.73 4.83
N VAL A 196 -16.67 16.12 5.34
CA VAL A 196 -17.17 14.83 4.87
C VAL A 196 -17.65 14.92 3.43
N ASP A 197 -18.46 15.94 3.10
CA ASP A 197 -18.96 16.16 1.74
C ASP A 197 -17.83 16.38 0.74
N LYS A 198 -16.80 17.14 1.13
CA LYS A 198 -15.60 17.34 0.32
C LYS A 198 -14.91 16.01 0.03
N LEU A 199 -14.67 15.18 1.05
CA LEU A 199 -14.01 13.87 0.87
C LEU A 199 -14.84 12.98 -0.06
N VAL A 200 -16.16 12.91 0.11
CA VAL A 200 -17.05 12.16 -0.77
C VAL A 200 -17.02 12.72 -2.20
N GLY A 201 -16.94 14.05 -2.34
CA GLY A 201 -16.75 14.73 -3.61
C GLY A 201 -15.45 14.34 -4.30
N ASP A 202 -14.34 14.33 -3.57
CA ASP A 202 -13.02 13.93 -4.07
C ASP A 202 -13.01 12.47 -4.56
N ILE A 203 -13.68 11.55 -3.84
CA ILE A 203 -13.85 10.15 -4.29
C ILE A 203 -14.67 10.08 -5.59
N ASN A 204 -15.73 10.91 -5.73
CA ASN A 204 -16.48 11.02 -6.99
C ASN A 204 -15.61 11.51 -8.14
N SER A 205 -14.82 12.57 -7.93
CA SER A 205 -13.89 13.10 -8.94
C SER A 205 -12.91 12.03 -9.41
N GLY A 206 -12.34 11.25 -8.50
CA GLY A 206 -11.48 10.13 -8.84
C GLY A 206 -12.20 9.05 -9.67
N ARG A 207 -13.44 8.69 -9.30
CA ARG A 207 -14.24 7.75 -10.10
C ARG A 207 -14.47 8.29 -11.51
N ASP A 208 -14.87 9.55 -11.64
CA ASP A 208 -15.17 10.17 -12.93
C ASP A 208 -13.90 10.30 -13.78
N TYR A 209 -12.76 10.63 -13.16
CA TYR A 209 -11.44 10.58 -13.79
C TYR A 209 -11.15 9.19 -14.38
N SER A 210 -11.36 8.12 -13.61
CA SER A 210 -11.11 6.75 -14.10
C SER A 210 -12.01 6.39 -15.30
N ILE A 211 -13.26 6.82 -15.29
CA ILE A 211 -14.21 6.58 -16.39
C ILE A 211 -13.74 7.28 -17.69
N VAL A 212 -13.33 8.55 -17.57
CA VAL A 212 -12.86 9.35 -18.71
C VAL A 212 -11.58 8.75 -19.31
N HIS A 213 -10.63 8.37 -18.44
CA HIS A 213 -9.36 7.77 -18.88
C HIS A 213 -9.55 6.36 -19.47
N ALA A 214 -10.43 5.54 -18.92
CA ALA A 214 -10.77 4.23 -19.47
C ALA A 214 -11.47 4.34 -20.83
N LYS A 215 -12.32 5.36 -21.03
CA LYS A 215 -12.92 5.67 -22.33
C LYS A 215 -11.85 6.05 -23.34
N TYR A 216 -10.95 6.96 -22.97
CA TYR A 216 -9.83 7.38 -23.83
C TYR A 216 -8.95 6.19 -24.23
N ALA A 217 -8.61 5.30 -23.28
CA ALA A 217 -7.80 4.12 -23.56
C ALA A 217 -8.45 3.21 -24.64
N ARG A 218 -9.77 2.98 -24.52
CA ARG A 218 -10.53 2.21 -25.53
C ARG A 218 -10.59 2.90 -26.89
N GLU A 219 -10.79 4.21 -26.89
CA GLU A 219 -10.81 5.00 -28.13
C GLU A 219 -9.42 4.98 -28.80
N MET A 220 -8.33 5.05 -28.02
CA MET A 220 -6.98 4.94 -28.54
C MET A 220 -6.67 3.55 -29.09
N GLU A 221 -7.13 2.49 -28.44
CA GLU A 221 -6.97 1.13 -28.94
C GLU A 221 -7.71 0.94 -30.29
N ALA A 222 -8.96 1.41 -30.36
CA ALA A 222 -9.74 1.38 -31.60
C ALA A 222 -9.08 2.23 -32.71
N TRP A 223 -8.55 3.39 -32.37
CA TRP A 223 -7.84 4.25 -33.32
C TRP A 223 -6.55 3.59 -33.82
N ASN A 224 -5.73 3.00 -32.93
CA ASN A 224 -4.50 2.28 -33.30
C ASN A 224 -4.81 1.11 -34.25
N LYS A 225 -5.90 0.35 -33.96
CA LYS A 225 -6.35 -0.74 -34.82
C LYS A 225 -6.77 -0.23 -36.20
N ALA A 226 -7.55 0.86 -36.26
CA ALA A 226 -7.98 1.46 -37.50
C ALA A 226 -6.80 2.01 -38.33
N ILE A 227 -5.77 2.60 -37.69
CA ILE A 227 -4.56 3.01 -38.37
C ILE A 227 -3.82 1.80 -38.97
N ALA A 228 -3.61 0.74 -38.19
CA ALA A 228 -2.93 -0.47 -38.67
C ALA A 228 -3.70 -1.12 -39.87
N GLU A 229 -5.02 -1.15 -39.82
CA GLU A 229 -5.85 -1.64 -40.93
C GLU A 229 -5.71 -0.74 -42.17
N ALA A 230 -5.71 0.59 -42.00
CA ALA A 230 -5.53 1.56 -43.09
C ALA A 230 -4.12 1.43 -43.73
N GLU A 231 -3.09 1.30 -42.92
CA GLU A 231 -1.69 1.10 -43.35
C GLU A 231 -1.55 -0.21 -44.17
N ALA A 232 -2.13 -1.31 -43.67
CA ALA A 232 -2.11 -2.60 -44.37
C ALA A 232 -2.88 -2.58 -45.70
N LYS A 233 -3.96 -1.82 -45.73
CA LYS A 233 -4.73 -1.60 -46.97
C LYS A 233 -3.91 -0.75 -47.96
N LEU A 234 -3.34 0.35 -47.50
CA LEU A 234 -2.52 1.25 -48.32
C LEU A 234 -1.33 0.50 -48.94
N GLU A 235 -0.67 -0.37 -48.16
CA GLU A 235 0.44 -1.19 -48.67
C GLU A 235 0.01 -2.15 -49.77
N LYS A 236 -1.17 -2.78 -49.62
CA LYS A 236 -1.76 -3.67 -50.64
C LYS A 236 -2.10 -2.87 -51.90
N ASP A 237 -2.78 -1.75 -51.74
CA ASP A 237 -3.19 -0.89 -52.85
C ASP A 237 -1.99 -0.32 -53.58
N PHE A 238 -0.93 0.07 -52.87
CA PHE A 238 0.34 0.52 -53.44
C PHE A 238 1.04 -0.59 -54.25
N LYS A 239 1.12 -1.81 -53.70
CA LYS A 239 1.71 -2.97 -54.40
C LYS A 239 0.92 -3.30 -55.69
N LYS A 240 -0.41 -3.20 -55.62
CA LYS A 240 -1.28 -3.41 -56.78
C LYS A 240 -1.09 -2.31 -57.82
N ALA A 241 -1.17 -1.04 -57.41
CA ALA A 241 -1.00 0.11 -58.30
C ALA A 241 0.35 0.11 -58.98
N LYS A 242 1.42 -0.26 -58.25
CA LYS A 242 2.77 -0.41 -58.81
C LYS A 242 2.82 -1.47 -59.92
N LYS A 243 2.19 -2.63 -59.68
CA LYS A 243 2.14 -3.74 -60.64
C LYS A 243 1.35 -3.34 -61.88
N ASP A 244 0.22 -2.67 -61.70
CA ASP A 244 -0.64 -2.22 -62.79
C ASP A 244 0.07 -1.12 -63.59
N ARG A 245 0.76 -0.16 -62.93
CA ARG A 245 1.58 0.86 -63.58
C ARG A 245 2.76 0.27 -64.40
N ASP A 246 3.47 -0.71 -63.82
CA ASP A 246 4.59 -1.36 -64.53
C ASP A 246 4.10 -2.08 -65.77
N LYS A 247 2.89 -2.63 -65.75
CA LYS A 247 2.24 -3.25 -66.90
C LYS A 247 1.83 -2.23 -67.96
N GLU A 248 1.17 -1.12 -67.56
CA GLU A 248 0.77 -0.03 -68.45
C GLU A 248 1.99 0.67 -69.12
N ILE A 249 3.11 0.83 -68.39
CA ILE A 249 4.36 1.34 -68.95
C ILE A 249 4.93 0.37 -69.99
N ALA A 250 4.84 -0.94 -69.74
CA ALA A 250 5.30 -1.93 -70.73
C ALA A 250 4.43 -1.91 -72.00
N GLU A 251 3.11 -1.85 -71.86
CA GLU A 251 2.16 -1.76 -72.97
C GLU A 251 2.29 -0.43 -73.77
N ALA A 252 2.49 0.71 -73.04
CA ALA A 252 2.67 2.01 -73.69
C ALA A 252 4.00 2.08 -74.47
N LYS A 253 5.05 1.37 -74.07
CA LYS A 253 6.33 1.25 -74.78
C LYS A 253 6.18 0.41 -76.04
N GLU A 254 5.33 -0.61 -76.08
CA GLU A 254 5.05 -1.40 -77.27
C GLU A 254 4.22 -0.60 -78.31
N ASP A 255 3.31 0.29 -77.83
CA ASP A 255 2.39 1.08 -78.66
C ASP A 255 2.91 2.48 -79.04
N ASP A 256 4.12 2.90 -78.62
CA ASP A 256 4.74 4.23 -78.83
C ASP A 256 3.85 5.40 -78.36
N LYS A 257 3.09 5.20 -77.24
CA LYS A 257 2.17 6.14 -76.61
C LYS A 257 2.70 6.79 -75.35
N GLU A 258 2.35 8.07 -75.10
CA GLU A 258 2.76 8.84 -73.91
C GLU A 258 1.91 8.41 -72.69
N PHE A 259 2.56 7.99 -71.61
CA PHE A 259 1.91 7.59 -70.32
C PHE A 259 1.40 8.81 -69.57
N LYS A 260 0.11 8.84 -69.17
CA LYS A 260 -0.50 9.90 -68.35
C LYS A 260 -0.66 9.48 -66.91
N GLU A 261 -0.04 10.20 -66.01
CA GLU A 261 -0.10 9.97 -64.55
C GLU A 261 -1.45 10.44 -63.95
N GLU A 262 -2.16 9.54 -63.24
CA GLU A 262 -3.39 9.92 -62.51
C GLU A 262 -3.04 10.61 -61.16
N LYS A 263 -3.81 11.67 -60.83
CA LYS A 263 -3.65 12.38 -59.56
C LYS A 263 -4.21 11.59 -58.40
N TYR A 264 -3.38 11.32 -57.37
CA TYR A 264 -3.76 10.69 -56.16
C TYR A 264 -4.79 11.52 -55.37
N LYS A 265 -5.86 10.88 -54.84
CA LYS A 265 -6.82 11.52 -53.93
C LYS A 265 -6.40 11.25 -52.48
N GLU A 266 -6.12 12.30 -51.71
CA GLU A 266 -5.84 12.18 -50.29
C GLU A 266 -7.06 11.65 -49.52
N ASP A 267 -6.90 10.52 -48.81
CA ASP A 267 -7.88 9.98 -47.89
C ASP A 267 -7.95 10.85 -46.60
N LYS A 268 -9.17 10.91 -46.01
CA LYS A 268 -9.35 11.65 -44.75
C LYS A 268 -8.54 10.99 -43.63
N LEU A 269 -7.60 11.75 -43.07
CA LEU A 269 -6.81 11.32 -41.90
C LEU A 269 -7.74 10.97 -40.74
N LEU A 270 -7.52 9.79 -40.14
CA LEU A 270 -8.21 9.37 -38.93
C LEU A 270 -7.82 10.30 -37.75
N LYS A 271 -8.80 10.98 -37.17
CA LYS A 271 -8.54 11.88 -36.04
C LYS A 271 -8.16 11.08 -34.79
N ARG A 272 -6.98 11.37 -34.26
CA ARG A 272 -6.53 10.81 -32.98
C ARG A 272 -7.44 11.30 -31.85
N PRO A 273 -7.85 10.43 -30.90
CA PRO A 273 -8.59 10.82 -29.71
C PRO A 273 -7.82 11.87 -28.90
N LYS A 274 -8.54 12.83 -28.32
CA LYS A 274 -7.93 13.90 -27.53
C LYS A 274 -7.59 13.37 -26.15
N LEU A 275 -6.33 13.58 -25.71
CA LEU A 275 -5.87 13.22 -24.38
C LEU A 275 -6.71 13.96 -23.32
N PRO A 276 -7.29 13.26 -22.32
CA PRO A 276 -7.97 13.89 -21.20
C PRO A 276 -7.01 14.73 -20.34
N LYS A 277 -7.58 15.66 -19.55
CA LYS A 277 -6.79 16.41 -18.56
C LYS A 277 -6.13 15.42 -17.60
N GLN A 278 -4.83 15.57 -17.42
CA GLN A 278 -4.08 14.84 -16.41
C GLN A 278 -4.19 15.60 -15.08
N ASP A 279 -4.60 14.90 -14.03
CA ASP A 279 -4.68 15.43 -12.68
C ASP A 279 -4.14 14.36 -11.71
N VAL A 280 -3.04 14.65 -11.06
CA VAL A 280 -2.35 13.68 -10.20
C VAL A 280 -3.12 13.35 -8.93
N GLU A 281 -3.89 14.30 -8.40
CA GLU A 281 -4.73 14.08 -7.23
C GLU A 281 -5.94 13.20 -7.58
N ASP A 282 -6.61 13.52 -8.69
CA ASP A 282 -7.74 12.72 -9.17
C ASP A 282 -7.29 11.31 -9.58
N ALA A 283 -6.06 11.15 -10.08
CA ALA A 283 -5.49 9.83 -10.38
C ALA A 283 -5.33 8.97 -9.10
N VAL A 284 -4.86 9.54 -7.99
CA VAL A 284 -4.81 8.84 -6.69
C VAL A 284 -6.22 8.51 -6.21
N MET A 285 -7.14 9.47 -6.27
CA MET A 285 -8.53 9.25 -5.87
C MET A 285 -9.26 8.25 -6.77
N ALA A 286 -8.83 8.07 -8.02
CA ALA A 286 -9.32 7.01 -8.90
C ALA A 286 -8.94 5.61 -8.39
N ARG A 287 -7.70 5.44 -7.92
CA ARG A 287 -7.24 4.21 -7.27
C ARG A 287 -8.02 3.91 -5.98
N VAL A 288 -8.33 4.96 -5.21
CA VAL A 288 -9.20 4.87 -4.02
C VAL A 288 -10.61 4.43 -4.41
N ALA A 289 -11.24 5.09 -5.37
CA ALA A 289 -12.61 4.79 -5.79
C ALA A 289 -12.77 3.39 -6.40
N SER A 290 -11.73 2.87 -7.05
CA SER A 290 -11.69 1.50 -7.61
C SER A 290 -11.44 0.42 -6.55
N GLY A 291 -10.99 0.80 -5.34
CA GLY A 291 -10.58 -0.11 -4.27
C GLY A 291 -9.18 -0.70 -4.43
N GLU A 292 -8.40 -0.21 -5.38
CA GLU A 292 -6.99 -0.55 -5.53
C GLU A 292 -6.19 -0.07 -4.33
N LEU A 293 -6.43 1.17 -3.91
CA LEU A 293 -5.75 1.80 -2.78
C LEU A 293 -6.72 1.97 -1.60
N PRO A 294 -6.45 1.40 -0.41
CA PRO A 294 -7.23 1.66 0.78
C PRO A 294 -7.26 3.16 1.13
N LEU A 295 -8.38 3.64 1.67
CA LEU A 295 -8.51 4.99 2.19
C LEU A 295 -8.53 4.97 3.71
N VAL A 296 -7.45 5.41 4.35
CA VAL A 296 -7.37 5.58 5.81
C VAL A 296 -7.90 6.95 6.18
N VAL A 297 -9.00 6.97 6.95
CA VAL A 297 -9.67 8.19 7.38
C VAL A 297 -9.47 8.38 8.87
N THR A 298 -8.75 9.43 9.27
CA THR A 298 -8.65 9.84 10.67
C THR A 298 -9.93 10.57 11.07
N ILE A 299 -10.72 9.95 11.95
CA ILE A 299 -12.04 10.43 12.36
C ILE A 299 -12.37 9.88 13.75
N HIS A 300 -13.00 10.68 14.60
CA HIS A 300 -13.26 10.31 15.99
C HIS A 300 -14.76 10.24 16.33
N ARG A 301 -15.59 11.13 15.74
CA ARG A 301 -16.99 11.29 16.11
C ARG A 301 -17.94 10.34 15.37
N ALA A 302 -18.86 9.74 16.08
CA ALA A 302 -19.89 8.85 15.53
C ALA A 302 -20.78 9.53 14.47
N ALA A 303 -21.13 10.80 14.69
CA ALA A 303 -21.94 11.56 13.74
C ALA A 303 -21.26 11.72 12.38
N GLU A 304 -19.97 12.09 12.38
CA GLU A 304 -19.15 12.22 11.16
C GLU A 304 -18.94 10.85 10.50
N MET A 305 -18.70 9.78 11.28
CA MET A 305 -18.60 8.41 10.76
C MET A 305 -19.89 7.98 10.07
N ARG A 306 -21.08 8.25 10.65
CA ARG A 306 -22.37 7.95 10.00
C ARG A 306 -22.51 8.63 8.65
N GLU A 307 -22.20 9.93 8.58
CA GLU A 307 -22.26 10.66 7.32
C GLU A 307 -21.22 10.17 6.30
N LEU A 308 -20.00 9.82 6.73
CA LEU A 308 -19.01 9.20 5.87
C LEU A 308 -19.49 7.85 5.32
N LEU A 309 -20.01 6.99 6.19
CA LEU A 309 -20.53 5.68 5.81
C LEU A 309 -21.72 5.79 4.84
N LYS A 310 -22.60 6.75 5.06
CA LYS A 310 -23.73 7.06 4.17
C LYS A 310 -23.27 7.60 2.82
N GLY A 311 -22.40 8.62 2.81
CA GLY A 311 -21.89 9.24 1.59
C GLY A 311 -21.07 8.28 0.72
N THR A 312 -20.39 7.32 1.36
CA THR A 312 -19.57 6.31 0.66
C THR A 312 -20.30 5.03 0.29
N ALA A 313 -21.57 4.85 0.67
CA ALA A 313 -22.32 3.60 0.45
C ALA A 313 -22.44 3.19 -1.04
N LYS A 314 -22.42 4.16 -1.95
CA LYS A 314 -22.48 3.94 -3.40
C LYS A 314 -21.19 3.38 -4.02
N PHE A 315 -20.04 3.50 -3.33
CA PHE A 315 -18.74 3.02 -3.81
C PHE A 315 -18.50 1.59 -3.30
N LYS A 316 -19.01 0.60 -4.02
CA LYS A 316 -19.00 -0.81 -3.58
C LYS A 316 -17.60 -1.43 -3.45
N ARG A 317 -16.60 -0.89 -4.15
CA ARG A 317 -15.22 -1.37 -4.12
C ARG A 317 -14.32 -0.59 -3.16
N LEU A 318 -14.82 0.55 -2.64
CA LEU A 318 -14.05 1.40 -1.75
C LEU A 318 -13.65 0.63 -0.48
N ARG A 319 -12.37 0.67 -0.17
CA ARG A 319 -11.76 0.05 1.01
C ARG A 319 -11.48 1.13 2.05
N LEU A 320 -12.45 1.37 2.92
CA LEU A 320 -12.28 2.31 4.03
C LEU A 320 -11.55 1.65 5.19
N VAL A 321 -10.72 2.44 5.87
CA VAL A 321 -10.08 2.13 7.16
C VAL A 321 -10.30 3.34 8.06
N ILE A 322 -10.85 3.15 9.24
CA ILE A 322 -11.00 4.20 10.23
C ILE A 322 -9.75 4.26 11.10
N ALA A 323 -9.16 5.42 11.29
CA ALA A 323 -8.07 5.65 12.22
C ALA A 323 -8.54 6.57 13.37
N GLY A 324 -8.25 6.19 14.60
CA GLY A 324 -8.72 6.85 15.82
C GLY A 324 -10.04 6.27 16.31
N GLY A 325 -11.17 6.61 15.69
CA GLY A 325 -12.46 5.99 15.93
C GLY A 325 -12.92 5.99 17.39
N THR A 326 -12.67 7.06 18.16
CA THR A 326 -12.96 7.10 19.61
C THR A 326 -14.43 6.80 19.93
N GLU A 327 -15.37 7.20 19.07
CA GLU A 327 -16.80 6.92 19.18
C GLU A 327 -17.27 5.82 18.21
N ALA A 328 -16.34 4.98 17.69
CA ALA A 328 -16.68 3.97 16.66
C ALA A 328 -17.65 2.90 17.14
N GLU A 329 -17.74 2.65 18.44
CA GLU A 329 -18.72 1.72 19.03
C GLU A 329 -20.16 2.09 18.64
N ALA A 330 -20.49 3.39 18.60
CA ALA A 330 -21.82 3.86 18.23
C ALA A 330 -22.23 3.57 16.76
N VAL A 331 -21.31 3.08 15.95
CA VAL A 331 -21.51 2.67 14.54
C VAL A 331 -20.93 1.28 14.24
N ALA A 332 -20.63 0.50 15.28
CA ALA A 332 -19.93 -0.78 15.15
C ALA A 332 -20.62 -1.75 14.19
N ASP A 333 -21.95 -1.86 14.27
CA ASP A 333 -22.75 -2.71 13.35
C ASP A 333 -22.53 -2.34 11.88
N GLN A 334 -22.47 -1.05 11.57
CA GLN A 334 -22.26 -0.56 10.20
C GLN A 334 -20.82 -0.82 9.73
N LEU A 335 -19.84 -0.69 10.62
CA LEU A 335 -18.44 -0.99 10.35
C LEU A 335 -18.25 -2.49 10.11
N ALA A 336 -18.81 -3.33 10.98
CA ALA A 336 -18.76 -4.79 10.84
C ALA A 336 -19.44 -5.26 9.55
N ALA A 337 -20.66 -4.78 9.26
CA ALA A 337 -21.42 -5.14 8.06
C ALA A 337 -20.68 -4.79 6.75
N ARG A 338 -19.85 -3.75 6.76
CA ARG A 338 -19.03 -3.35 5.61
C ARG A 338 -17.58 -3.85 5.68
N SER A 339 -17.24 -4.65 6.70
CA SER A 339 -15.87 -5.12 6.96
C SER A 339 -14.83 -4.00 7.02
N ILE A 340 -15.21 -2.83 7.54
CA ILE A 340 -14.33 -1.67 7.69
C ILE A 340 -13.51 -1.84 8.97
N PRO A 341 -12.17 -1.93 8.88
CA PRO A 341 -11.34 -2.05 10.06
C PRO A 341 -11.16 -0.70 10.76
N VAL A 342 -10.91 -0.77 12.07
CA VAL A 342 -10.62 0.39 12.90
C VAL A 342 -9.22 0.26 13.50
N ILE A 343 -8.35 1.25 13.27
CA ILE A 343 -7.06 1.38 13.93
C ILE A 343 -7.28 2.16 15.22
N VAL A 344 -7.10 1.48 16.35
CA VAL A 344 -7.31 2.03 17.69
C VAL A 344 -5.96 2.25 18.37
N ARG A 345 -5.82 3.34 19.11
CA ARG A 345 -4.79 3.49 20.14
C ARG A 345 -5.48 3.48 21.51
N PRO A 346 -5.24 2.48 22.35
CA PRO A 346 -5.89 2.38 23.69
C PRO A 346 -5.60 3.58 24.59
N ILE A 347 -4.40 4.15 24.51
CA ILE A 347 -4.01 5.37 25.23
C ILE A 347 -3.77 6.47 24.20
N PRO A 348 -4.55 7.55 24.17
CA PRO A 348 -4.31 8.66 23.26
C PRO A 348 -3.02 9.42 23.54
N LEU A 349 -2.45 10.04 22.51
CA LEU A 349 -1.29 10.91 22.61
C LEU A 349 -1.75 12.35 22.91
N GLY A 350 -1.34 12.85 24.05
CA GLY A 350 -1.52 14.25 24.41
C GLY A 350 -2.94 14.63 24.87
N ALA A 351 -3.16 15.91 25.09
CA ALA A 351 -4.45 16.47 25.46
C ALA A 351 -5.42 16.45 24.27
N ASN A 352 -6.65 16.06 24.51
CA ASN A 352 -7.70 16.09 23.52
C ASN A 352 -8.07 17.51 23.14
N ARG A 353 -8.52 17.68 21.93
CA ARG A 353 -8.99 18.95 21.43
C ARG A 353 -10.42 19.22 21.92
N PRO A 354 -10.79 20.49 22.16
CA PRO A 354 -12.06 20.83 22.81
C PRO A 354 -13.32 20.27 22.11
N ASP A 355 -13.24 19.95 20.83
CA ASP A 355 -14.35 19.47 20.03
C ASP A 355 -14.31 17.95 19.75
N GLU A 356 -13.32 17.23 20.27
CA GLU A 356 -13.20 15.77 20.17
C GLU A 356 -13.43 15.15 21.55
N TYR A 357 -14.06 13.96 21.57
CA TYR A 357 -14.29 13.24 22.81
C TYR A 357 -12.95 12.93 23.49
N SER A 358 -12.85 13.29 24.78
CA SER A 358 -11.64 13.17 25.55
C SER A 358 -11.50 11.89 26.39
N GLY A 359 -12.45 10.97 26.23
CA GLY A 359 -12.47 9.73 27.01
C GLY A 359 -11.33 8.79 26.63
N HIS A 360 -10.59 8.35 27.65
CA HIS A 360 -9.71 7.19 27.54
C HIS A 360 -10.55 5.95 27.72
N ASP A 361 -10.61 5.11 26.69
CA ASP A 361 -11.38 3.88 26.73
C ASP A 361 -10.52 2.70 26.32
N LEU A 362 -9.87 2.13 27.34
CA LEU A 362 -9.01 0.97 27.18
C LEU A 362 -9.78 -0.28 26.69
N ALA A 363 -11.10 -0.33 26.92
CA ALA A 363 -11.95 -1.43 26.54
C ALA A 363 -12.55 -1.29 25.12
N LEU A 364 -12.38 -0.14 24.46
CA LEU A 364 -12.94 0.11 23.12
C LEU A 364 -12.55 -0.97 22.11
N ALA A 365 -11.28 -1.37 22.10
CA ALA A 365 -10.76 -2.39 21.18
C ALA A 365 -11.48 -3.74 21.37
N GLY A 366 -11.71 -4.16 22.62
CA GLY A 366 -12.44 -5.37 22.96
C GLY A 366 -13.90 -5.31 22.49
N ARG A 367 -14.62 -4.22 22.84
CA ARG A 367 -16.03 -4.06 22.46
C ARG A 367 -16.23 -3.99 20.93
N LEU A 368 -15.34 -3.31 20.20
CA LEU A 368 -15.37 -3.30 18.73
C LEU A 368 -15.16 -4.71 18.17
N ALA A 369 -14.18 -5.45 18.71
CA ALA A 369 -13.90 -6.82 18.29
C ALA A 369 -15.05 -7.79 18.59
N ASP A 370 -15.77 -7.59 19.70
CA ASP A 370 -16.96 -8.38 20.07
C ASP A 370 -18.18 -8.05 19.21
N ALA A 371 -18.28 -6.80 18.75
CA ALA A 371 -19.27 -6.38 17.75
C ALA A 371 -18.90 -6.84 16.30
N GLY A 372 -17.85 -7.63 16.12
CA GLY A 372 -17.42 -8.15 14.81
C GLY A 372 -16.65 -7.16 13.97
N VAL A 373 -16.22 -6.03 14.52
CA VAL A 373 -15.35 -5.06 13.83
C VAL A 373 -13.91 -5.58 13.82
N ARG A 374 -13.25 -5.50 12.70
CA ARG A 374 -11.82 -5.79 12.57
C ARG A 374 -11.01 -4.67 13.25
N VAL A 375 -10.25 -5.02 14.29
CA VAL A 375 -9.45 -4.07 15.06
C VAL A 375 -7.98 -4.20 14.69
N LEU A 376 -7.32 -3.07 14.49
CA LEU A 376 -5.88 -2.94 14.43
C LEU A 376 -5.43 -2.05 15.60
N LEU A 377 -4.26 -2.35 16.16
CA LEU A 377 -3.67 -1.52 17.22
C LEU A 377 -2.48 -0.75 16.66
N GLY A 378 -2.47 0.57 16.82
CA GLY A 378 -1.44 1.44 16.26
C GLY A 378 -0.90 2.44 17.27
N SER A 379 0.34 2.92 17.04
CA SER A 379 0.98 3.91 17.90
C SER A 379 0.48 5.34 17.70
N SER A 380 -0.33 5.59 16.65
CA SER A 380 -0.91 6.90 16.32
C SER A 380 0.13 8.01 16.11
N GLY A 381 1.27 7.66 15.47
CA GLY A 381 2.40 8.56 15.29
C GLY A 381 3.28 8.74 16.53
N GLY A 382 3.00 8.00 17.62
CA GLY A 382 3.90 7.85 18.75
C GLY A 382 5.03 6.85 18.48
N GLY A 383 5.78 6.50 19.50
CA GLY A 383 6.83 5.49 19.37
C GLY A 383 6.27 4.10 19.13
N SER A 384 6.62 3.45 18.02
CA SER A 384 6.21 2.08 17.72
C SER A 384 6.67 1.07 18.78
N ALA A 385 7.66 1.43 19.60
CA ALA A 385 8.11 0.64 20.75
C ALA A 385 7.03 0.43 21.82
N ASP A 386 6.01 1.29 21.88
CA ASP A 386 4.90 1.16 22.82
C ASP A 386 3.85 0.12 22.39
N LEU A 387 3.93 -0.36 21.16
CA LEU A 387 2.87 -1.16 20.55
C LEU A 387 2.50 -2.43 21.33
N PRO A 388 3.47 -3.26 21.83
CA PRO A 388 3.15 -4.43 22.66
C PRO A 388 2.47 -4.05 23.98
N LEU A 389 2.90 -2.95 24.60
CA LEU A 389 2.27 -2.44 25.83
C LEU A 389 0.82 -2.02 25.57
N LEU A 390 0.56 -1.32 24.48
CA LEU A 390 -0.81 -0.93 24.09
C LEU A 390 -1.69 -2.15 23.87
N ALA A 391 -1.16 -3.20 23.23
CA ALA A 391 -1.87 -4.46 23.04
C ALA A 391 -2.14 -5.19 24.36
N THR A 392 -1.16 -5.24 25.25
CA THR A 392 -1.31 -5.83 26.60
C THR A 392 -2.38 -5.11 27.42
N LEU A 393 -2.44 -3.78 27.34
CA LEU A 393 -3.48 -2.99 28.00
C LEU A 393 -4.86 -3.29 27.41
N ALA A 394 -4.98 -3.39 26.08
CA ALA A 394 -6.24 -3.76 25.43
C ALA A 394 -6.72 -5.17 25.86
N ILE A 395 -5.79 -6.13 25.99
CA ILE A 395 -6.08 -7.49 26.49
C ILE A 395 -6.58 -7.42 27.93
N GLY A 396 -5.92 -6.67 28.79
CA GLY A 396 -6.32 -6.48 30.19
C GLY A 396 -7.71 -5.83 30.34
N HIS A 397 -8.21 -5.20 29.28
CA HIS A 397 -9.53 -4.55 29.22
C HIS A 397 -10.52 -5.22 28.26
N GLY A 398 -10.33 -6.52 27.97
CA GLY A 398 -11.34 -7.35 27.33
C GLY A 398 -11.08 -7.68 25.85
N LEU A 399 -9.98 -7.23 25.26
CA LEU A 399 -9.61 -7.72 23.92
C LEU A 399 -9.07 -9.15 24.03
N ASP A 400 -9.63 -10.07 23.25
CA ASP A 400 -9.12 -11.44 23.16
C ASP A 400 -7.65 -11.46 22.71
N ARG A 401 -6.83 -12.37 23.24
CA ARG A 401 -5.38 -12.42 23.00
C ARG A 401 -5.06 -12.72 21.54
N ASP A 402 -5.73 -13.68 20.92
CA ASP A 402 -5.52 -14.00 19.51
C ASP A 402 -5.95 -12.85 18.60
N LYS A 403 -7.06 -12.18 18.95
CA LYS A 403 -7.48 -10.95 18.26
C LYS A 403 -6.46 -9.83 18.43
N ALA A 404 -5.84 -9.68 19.60
CA ALA A 404 -4.78 -8.70 19.84
C ALA A 404 -3.52 -9.02 19.02
N LEU A 405 -3.09 -10.28 18.98
CA LEU A 405 -1.98 -10.71 18.13
C LEU A 405 -2.31 -10.51 16.64
N ALA A 406 -3.55 -10.79 16.23
CA ALA A 406 -4.00 -10.52 14.87
C ALA A 406 -3.96 -9.02 14.54
N ALA A 407 -4.35 -8.18 15.49
CA ALA A 407 -4.36 -6.72 15.36
C ALA A 407 -2.97 -6.10 15.16
N LEU A 408 -1.90 -6.85 15.49
CA LEU A 408 -0.49 -6.46 15.28
C LEU A 408 0.17 -7.22 14.12
N THR A 409 -0.50 -8.20 13.52
CA THR A 409 0.10 -9.08 12.51
C THR A 409 -0.81 -9.26 11.30
N THR A 410 -1.65 -10.29 11.29
CA THR A 410 -2.45 -10.70 10.13
C THR A 410 -3.48 -9.66 9.70
N GLU A 411 -4.10 -8.93 10.63
CA GLU A 411 -5.09 -7.91 10.27
C GLU A 411 -4.43 -6.66 9.66
N VAL A 412 -3.23 -6.29 10.12
CA VAL A 412 -2.44 -5.22 9.47
C VAL A 412 -2.05 -5.63 8.06
N ALA A 413 -1.45 -6.83 7.92
CA ALA A 413 -1.05 -7.36 6.62
C ALA A 413 -2.24 -7.44 5.64
N ARG A 414 -3.40 -7.91 6.10
CA ARG A 414 -4.64 -8.00 5.32
C ARG A 414 -5.16 -6.63 4.88
N THR A 415 -5.10 -5.65 5.77
CA THR A 415 -5.65 -4.31 5.52
C THR A 415 -4.86 -3.57 4.45
N PHE A 416 -3.54 -3.76 4.42
CA PHE A 416 -2.60 -3.06 3.53
C PHE A 416 -1.98 -3.95 2.45
N ASP A 417 -2.63 -5.08 2.09
CA ASP A 417 -2.23 -5.98 1.00
C ASP A 417 -0.83 -6.62 1.15
N LEU A 418 -0.38 -6.79 2.40
CA LEU A 418 0.89 -7.44 2.73
C LEU A 418 0.74 -8.93 3.10
N SER A 419 -0.47 -9.49 3.02
CA SER A 419 -0.73 -10.88 3.45
C SER A 419 0.05 -11.94 2.66
N GLY A 420 0.56 -11.61 1.50
CA GLY A 420 1.46 -12.47 0.73
C GLY A 420 2.88 -12.53 1.27
N GLU A 421 3.29 -11.53 2.05
CA GLU A 421 4.68 -11.33 2.47
C GLU A 421 4.86 -11.34 4.00
N LEU A 422 3.94 -10.74 4.75
CA LEU A 422 4.06 -10.47 6.18
C LEU A 422 2.86 -10.97 6.99
N GLY A 423 2.95 -10.86 8.31
CA GLY A 423 1.87 -11.07 9.27
C GLY A 423 1.60 -12.52 9.65
N SER A 424 2.28 -13.51 9.06
CA SER A 424 2.24 -14.90 9.54
C SER A 424 3.44 -15.71 9.06
N LEU A 425 3.73 -16.82 9.73
CA LEU A 425 4.85 -17.69 9.44
C LEU A 425 4.41 -18.82 8.49
N ARG A 426 4.39 -18.52 7.18
CA ARG A 426 4.03 -19.51 6.15
C ARG A 426 5.08 -19.57 5.05
N PRO A 427 5.25 -20.73 4.39
CA PRO A 427 6.16 -20.85 3.27
C PRO A 427 5.92 -19.79 2.19
N GLY A 428 7.01 -19.26 1.61
CA GLY A 428 7.02 -18.24 0.58
C GLY A 428 6.96 -16.80 1.12
N ARG A 429 6.80 -16.60 2.44
CA ARG A 429 6.76 -15.26 3.06
C ARG A 429 8.12 -14.81 3.52
N ARG A 430 8.28 -13.51 3.63
CA ARG A 430 9.44 -12.86 4.24
C ARG A 430 9.58 -13.32 5.68
N ALA A 431 10.78 -13.65 6.09
CA ALA A 431 11.09 -14.15 7.42
C ALA A 431 11.23 -12.99 8.43
N ASP A 432 10.11 -12.38 8.77
CA ASP A 432 9.97 -11.41 9.85
C ASP A 432 9.31 -12.11 11.03
N LEU A 433 10.11 -12.44 12.07
CA LEU A 433 9.64 -13.22 13.21
C LEU A 433 10.35 -12.84 14.51
N LEU A 434 9.70 -13.18 15.61
CA LEU A 434 10.17 -12.96 16.99
C LEU A 434 10.35 -14.30 17.67
N VAL A 435 11.44 -14.41 18.44
CA VAL A 435 11.64 -15.48 19.41
C VAL A 435 11.48 -14.88 20.80
N LEU A 436 10.57 -15.44 21.58
CA LEU A 436 10.10 -14.94 22.86
C LEU A 436 10.39 -15.97 23.96
N ASP A 437 10.53 -15.51 25.21
CA ASP A 437 10.64 -16.36 26.40
C ASP A 437 9.30 -16.66 27.07
N GLY A 438 8.19 -16.43 26.39
CA GLY A 438 6.83 -16.69 26.87
C GLY A 438 5.79 -16.34 25.80
N GLU A 439 4.51 -16.50 26.15
CA GLU A 439 3.40 -16.20 25.24
C GLU A 439 3.42 -14.74 24.76
N PRO A 440 3.10 -14.47 23.48
CA PRO A 440 3.08 -13.12 22.95
C PRO A 440 2.16 -12.21 23.77
N LEU A 441 2.55 -10.95 23.92
CA LEU A 441 1.76 -9.90 24.59
C LEU A 441 1.42 -10.16 26.05
N LEU A 442 2.20 -11.01 26.76
CA LEU A 442 2.20 -11.04 28.23
C LEU A 442 3.16 -9.97 28.76
N PRO A 443 2.82 -9.31 29.89
CA PRO A 443 3.69 -8.29 30.50
C PRO A 443 5.08 -8.80 30.92
N THR A 444 5.19 -10.12 31.17
CA THR A 444 6.42 -10.78 31.60
C THR A 444 7.24 -11.32 30.45
N THR A 445 6.71 -11.34 29.24
CA THR A 445 7.39 -11.89 28.06
C THR A 445 8.38 -10.87 27.50
N THR A 446 9.60 -11.33 27.23
CA THR A 446 10.64 -10.53 26.58
C THR A 446 10.97 -11.08 25.20
N VAL A 447 11.37 -10.17 24.32
CA VAL A 447 11.83 -10.52 22.97
C VAL A 447 13.31 -10.92 23.07
N ARG A 448 13.62 -12.20 22.75
CA ARG A 448 14.98 -12.74 22.78
C ARG A 448 15.70 -12.54 21.44
N TYR A 449 15.00 -12.81 20.32
CA TYR A 449 15.52 -12.55 18.98
C TYR A 449 14.47 -11.83 18.13
N VAL A 450 14.96 -10.96 17.29
CA VAL A 450 14.19 -10.35 16.20
C VAL A 450 14.87 -10.69 14.89
N LEU A 451 14.13 -11.35 14.00
CA LEU A 451 14.55 -11.56 12.62
C LEU A 451 13.70 -10.69 11.71
N SER A 452 14.34 -10.01 10.76
CA SER A 452 13.64 -9.31 9.69
C SER A 452 14.34 -9.57 8.36
N GLY A 453 13.58 -10.07 7.39
CA GLY A 453 14.11 -10.61 6.14
C GLY A 453 15.14 -11.72 6.37
N GLY A 454 14.91 -12.58 7.36
CA GLY A 454 15.79 -13.69 7.75
C GLY A 454 17.09 -13.26 8.49
N ARG A 455 17.39 -11.98 8.59
CA ARG A 455 18.56 -11.47 9.30
C ARG A 455 18.25 -11.34 10.78
N VAL A 456 19.12 -11.87 11.64
CA VAL A 456 19.06 -11.66 13.09
C VAL A 456 19.50 -10.22 13.38
N LEU A 457 18.58 -9.41 13.87
CA LEU A 457 18.81 -7.99 14.20
C LEU A 457 18.99 -7.76 15.69
N ILE A 458 18.32 -8.58 16.51
CA ILE A 458 18.47 -8.60 17.97
C ILE A 458 18.70 -10.03 18.39
N SER A 459 19.65 -10.22 19.29
CA SER A 459 19.97 -11.47 19.97
C SER A 459 20.35 -11.19 21.43
N PRO A 460 20.34 -12.18 22.32
CA PRO A 460 20.80 -12.02 23.70
C PRO A 460 22.19 -11.41 23.81
N ASP A 461 23.10 -11.78 22.91
CA ASP A 461 24.49 -11.30 22.89
C ASP A 461 24.64 -9.85 22.40
N SER A 462 23.58 -9.26 21.82
CA SER A 462 23.60 -7.88 21.31
C SER A 462 23.01 -6.85 22.27
N GLN A 463 22.65 -7.28 23.50
CA GLN A 463 22.04 -6.43 24.53
C GLN A 463 23.02 -5.98 25.62
N ASP A 464 24.31 -6.40 25.52
CA ASP A 464 25.39 -5.99 26.44
C ASP A 464 26.17 -4.73 25.91
#